data_7e654598a443f7f5d5fcaa507e237a91
#
_entry.id   7e654598a443f7f5d5fcaa507e237a91
#
_cell.length_a   1.000
_cell.length_b   1.000
_cell.length_c   1.000
_cell.angle_alpha   90.00
_cell.angle_beta   90.00
_cell.angle_gamma   90.00
#
_symmetry.space_group_name_H-M   'P 1'
#
loop_
_entity.id
_entity.type
_entity.pdbx_description
1 polymer ?
#
loop_
_entity_poly.entity_id
_entity_poly.type
_entity_poly.pdbx_seq_one_letter_code
_entity_poly.pdbx_strand_id
1 'polypeptide(L)'
;HIKGKYLKSLASGDKLGAFSLSEPQSGSDASNMQTTAQKKGDHYLISGIKNWVTNGINSDYVILFAVTEKGVGHKGISCFIVEKGWDGFEMGKPENKLGIRASDTCELYFDTVKVPDENLIGKEGEGFKIALETLNGGRIGIAAQALGIAQASLNASVSYSKERIQFGKPISTYQATQFKIADIAMEI
;
A
#
# COMPACT_ATOMS: atom_id res chain seq x y z
N HIS A 1 -9.97 22.53 1.47
CA HIS A 1 -8.69 22.96 2.05
C HIS A 1 -7.60 21.90 1.90
N ILE A 2 -7.79 20.66 2.40
CA ILE A 2 -6.82 19.53 2.30
C ILE A 2 -6.32 19.30 0.87
N LYS A 3 -7.23 19.22 -0.12
CA LYS A 3 -6.84 18.99 -1.51
C LYS A 3 -5.86 20.04 -2.03
N GLY A 4 -6.10 21.32 -1.72
CA GLY A 4 -5.21 22.42 -2.14
C GLY A 4 -3.82 22.35 -1.51
N LYS A 5 -3.73 21.88 -0.25
CA LYS A 5 -2.48 21.79 0.49
C LYS A 5 -1.61 20.60 0.01
N TYR A 6 -2.21 19.42 -0.21
CA TYR A 6 -1.45 18.19 -0.41
C TYR A 6 -1.44 17.66 -1.86
N LEU A 7 -2.56 17.77 -2.61
CA LEU A 7 -2.66 17.10 -3.91
C LEU A 7 -1.71 17.66 -4.96
N LYS A 8 -1.43 18.96 -4.94
CA LYS A 8 -0.57 19.58 -5.97
C LYS A 8 0.84 18.97 -5.94
N SER A 9 1.45 18.90 -4.77
CA SER A 9 2.80 18.35 -4.58
C SER A 9 2.87 16.83 -4.79
N LEU A 10 1.81 16.10 -4.44
CA LEU A 10 1.70 14.67 -4.73
C LEU A 10 1.53 14.41 -6.24
N ALA A 11 0.72 15.22 -6.93
CA ALA A 11 0.47 15.06 -8.37
C ALA A 11 1.68 15.46 -9.23
N SER A 12 2.48 16.44 -8.79
CA SER A 12 3.74 16.82 -9.47
C SER A 12 4.90 15.85 -9.20
N GLY A 13 4.78 15.00 -8.18
CA GLY A 13 5.86 14.10 -7.74
C GLY A 13 6.90 14.79 -6.84
N ASP A 14 6.68 16.04 -6.43
CA ASP A 14 7.56 16.75 -5.48
C ASP A 14 7.49 16.14 -4.08
N LYS A 15 6.37 15.48 -3.75
CA LYS A 15 6.11 14.80 -2.49
C LYS A 15 5.58 13.39 -2.72
N LEU A 16 5.96 12.47 -1.83
CA LEU A 16 5.53 11.08 -1.87
C LEU A 16 4.52 10.80 -0.76
N GLY A 17 3.50 10.02 -1.07
CA GLY A 17 2.49 9.56 -0.12
C GLY A 17 2.66 8.09 0.27
N ALA A 18 2.23 7.76 1.49
CA ALA A 18 2.05 6.40 1.96
C ALA A 18 0.63 6.16 2.45
N PHE A 19 0.17 4.91 2.35
CA PHE A 19 -1.15 4.47 2.83
C PHE A 19 -0.95 3.51 4.00
N SER A 20 -1.46 3.87 5.17
CA SER A 20 -1.12 3.24 6.44
C SER A 20 -2.37 2.71 7.16
N LEU A 21 -2.80 1.50 6.78
CA LEU A 21 -4.01 0.84 7.32
C LEU A 21 -3.66 -0.29 8.29
N SER A 22 -2.81 -1.22 7.87
CA SER A 22 -2.50 -2.46 8.60
C SER A 22 -1.75 -2.21 9.91
N GLU A 23 -1.98 -3.07 10.89
CA GLU A 23 -1.31 -3.09 12.19
C GLU A 23 -0.77 -4.50 12.48
N PRO A 24 0.13 -4.70 13.46
CA PRO A 24 0.67 -6.01 13.78
C PRO A 24 -0.40 -7.09 14.00
N GLN A 25 -1.53 -6.74 14.62
CA GLN A 25 -2.65 -7.65 14.91
C GLN A 25 -3.83 -7.49 13.95
N SER A 26 -3.81 -6.52 13.03
CA SER A 26 -4.94 -6.15 12.18
C SER A 26 -4.49 -5.94 10.73
N GLY A 27 -4.55 -7.01 9.94
CA GLY A 27 -4.27 -7.00 8.50
C GLY A 27 -5.56 -7.24 7.71
N SER A 28 -5.94 -8.52 7.52
CA SER A 28 -7.18 -8.87 6.80
C SER A 28 -8.44 -8.37 7.52
N ASP A 29 -8.44 -8.40 8.85
CA ASP A 29 -9.48 -7.77 9.68
C ASP A 29 -9.09 -6.33 10.04
N ALA A 30 -9.08 -5.46 9.02
CA ALA A 30 -8.66 -4.07 9.18
C ALA A 30 -9.60 -3.24 10.09
N SER A 31 -10.82 -3.73 10.34
CA SER A 31 -11.75 -3.07 11.27
C SER A 31 -11.36 -3.21 12.74
N ASN A 32 -10.47 -4.17 13.07
CA ASN A 32 -9.98 -4.45 14.42
C ASN A 32 -8.69 -3.70 14.76
N MET A 33 -8.48 -2.53 14.17
CA MET A 33 -7.29 -1.71 14.45
C MET A 33 -7.33 -1.14 15.87
N GLN A 34 -6.14 -0.88 16.41
CA GLN A 34 -5.94 -0.38 17.78
C GLN A 34 -5.32 1.02 17.84
N THR A 35 -4.75 1.52 16.74
CA THR A 35 -4.28 2.90 16.67
C THR A 35 -5.44 3.84 16.99
N THR A 36 -5.25 4.74 17.97
CA THR A 36 -6.30 5.65 18.45
C THR A 36 -6.02 7.08 18.07
N ALA A 37 -7.09 7.86 17.86
CA ALA A 37 -7.03 9.29 17.65
C ALA A 37 -7.99 9.97 18.65
N GLN A 38 -7.42 10.53 19.71
CA GLN A 38 -8.21 11.21 20.76
C GLN A 38 -8.36 12.70 20.44
N LYS A 39 -9.57 13.18 20.25
CA LYS A 39 -9.82 14.60 20.01
C LYS A 39 -9.52 15.45 21.26
N LYS A 40 -8.78 16.54 21.05
CA LYS A 40 -8.39 17.53 22.07
C LYS A 40 -8.53 18.95 21.51
N GLY A 41 -9.73 19.51 21.64
CA GLY A 41 -10.00 20.86 21.11
C GLY A 41 -9.89 20.92 19.59
N ASP A 42 -8.87 21.60 19.08
CA ASP A 42 -8.60 21.85 17.66
C ASP A 42 -7.68 20.81 16.99
N HIS A 43 -7.36 19.71 17.67
CA HIS A 43 -6.46 18.67 17.16
C HIS A 43 -6.82 17.29 17.71
N TYR A 44 -6.18 16.27 17.13
CA TYR A 44 -6.19 14.89 17.63
C TYR A 44 -4.81 14.52 18.17
N LEU A 45 -4.78 13.72 19.23
CA LEU A 45 -3.59 13.02 19.69
C LEU A 45 -3.65 11.58 19.19
N ILE A 46 -2.72 11.20 18.33
CA ILE A 46 -2.70 9.88 17.69
C ILE A 46 -1.59 9.03 18.28
N SER A 47 -1.95 7.81 18.71
CA SER A 47 -1.00 6.82 19.25
C SER A 47 -1.31 5.43 18.71
N GLY A 48 -0.26 4.70 18.30
CA GLY A 48 -0.35 3.34 17.79
C GLY A 48 0.81 2.96 16.89
N ILE A 49 0.70 1.77 16.27
CA ILE A 49 1.72 1.22 15.38
C ILE A 49 1.04 0.78 14.10
N LYS A 50 1.61 1.16 12.96
CA LYS A 50 1.20 0.66 11.65
C LYS A 50 2.28 -0.22 11.05
N ASN A 51 1.87 -1.26 10.34
CA ASN A 51 2.78 -2.28 9.82
C ASN A 51 2.64 -2.42 8.29
N TRP A 52 3.71 -2.86 7.66
CA TRP A 52 3.80 -3.11 6.21
C TRP A 52 3.50 -1.88 5.34
N VAL A 53 3.91 -0.70 5.81
CA VAL A 53 3.64 0.55 5.11
C VAL A 53 4.61 0.74 3.95
N THR A 54 4.10 0.60 2.72
CA THR A 54 4.84 0.90 1.50
C THR A 54 5.14 2.40 1.42
N ASN A 55 6.35 2.75 1.01
CA ASN A 55 6.89 4.11 1.01
C ASN A 55 7.02 4.73 2.41
N GLY A 56 6.88 3.95 3.50
CA GLY A 56 6.86 4.50 4.85
C GLY A 56 8.11 5.29 5.21
N ILE A 57 9.29 4.88 4.70
CA ILE A 57 10.56 5.58 4.94
C ILE A 57 10.67 6.85 4.11
N ASN A 58 10.28 6.80 2.85
CA ASN A 58 10.50 7.87 1.88
C ASN A 58 9.31 8.82 1.74
N SER A 59 8.14 8.49 2.32
CA SER A 59 6.95 9.35 2.22
C SER A 59 7.11 10.66 2.98
N ASP A 60 6.56 11.73 2.41
CA ASP A 60 6.39 13.03 3.07
C ASP A 60 5.05 13.09 3.80
N TYR A 61 4.05 12.42 3.26
CA TYR A 61 2.68 12.39 3.79
C TYR A 61 2.20 10.96 3.97
N VAL A 62 1.51 10.71 5.07
CA VAL A 62 0.92 9.41 5.38
C VAL A 62 -0.59 9.55 5.51
N ILE A 63 -1.33 8.78 4.73
CA ILE A 63 -2.77 8.58 4.95
C ILE A 63 -2.91 7.54 6.05
N LEU A 64 -3.36 7.98 7.21
CA LEU A 64 -3.43 7.20 8.44
C LEU A 64 -4.87 6.94 8.86
N PHE A 65 -5.17 5.70 9.20
CA PHE A 65 -6.47 5.30 9.76
C PHE A 65 -6.32 5.02 11.26
N ALA A 66 -7.20 5.62 12.06
CA ALA A 66 -7.19 5.48 13.51
C ALA A 66 -8.60 5.48 14.10
N VAL A 67 -8.77 4.88 15.27
CA VAL A 67 -10.03 4.81 15.98
C VAL A 67 -10.27 6.12 16.74
N THR A 68 -11.30 6.86 16.37
CA THR A 68 -11.78 8.06 17.07
C THR A 68 -12.87 7.72 18.08
N GLU A 69 -13.66 6.65 17.84
CA GLU A 69 -14.72 6.20 18.74
C GLU A 69 -14.62 4.69 18.96
N LYS A 70 -14.42 4.27 20.20
CA LYS A 70 -14.32 2.85 20.58
C LYS A 70 -15.70 2.22 20.72
N GLY A 71 -15.78 0.91 20.45
CA GLY A 71 -17.00 0.12 20.71
C GLY A 71 -18.06 0.16 19.61
N VAL A 72 -17.88 0.97 18.56
CA VAL A 72 -18.81 1.10 17.43
C VAL A 72 -18.30 0.40 16.15
N GLY A 73 -17.23 -0.40 16.28
CA GLY A 73 -16.62 -1.14 15.18
C GLY A 73 -16.07 -0.21 14.10
N HIS A 74 -16.21 -0.60 12.83
CA HIS A 74 -15.68 0.16 11.70
C HIS A 74 -16.21 1.60 11.58
N LYS A 75 -17.35 1.91 12.18
CA LYS A 75 -17.91 3.27 12.21
C LYS A 75 -17.13 4.23 13.11
N GLY A 76 -16.27 3.72 13.97
CA GLY A 76 -15.42 4.54 14.83
C GLY A 76 -14.05 4.85 14.22
N ILE A 77 -13.79 4.44 12.98
CA ILE A 77 -12.50 4.64 12.30
C ILE A 77 -12.55 5.92 11.46
N SER A 78 -11.56 6.78 11.65
CA SER A 78 -11.38 8.03 10.90
C SER A 78 -10.08 8.01 10.10
N CYS A 79 -9.97 8.90 9.12
CA CYS A 79 -8.84 8.99 8.20
C CYS A 79 -8.16 10.35 8.33
N PHE A 80 -6.83 10.36 8.42
CA PHE A 80 -6.02 11.56 8.62
C PHE A 80 -4.87 11.65 7.62
N ILE A 81 -4.40 12.88 7.36
CA ILE A 81 -3.09 13.11 6.74
C ILE A 81 -2.11 13.49 7.85
N VAL A 82 -1.02 12.73 7.97
CA VAL A 82 0.09 13.00 8.88
C VAL A 82 1.32 13.35 8.06
N GLU A 83 2.06 14.38 8.48
CA GLU A 83 3.27 14.82 7.78
C GLU A 83 4.51 14.25 8.45
N LYS A 84 5.50 13.86 7.65
CA LYS A 84 6.80 13.43 8.15
C LYS A 84 7.47 14.54 8.96
N GLY A 85 8.09 14.16 10.06
CA GLY A 85 8.83 15.08 10.93
C GLY A 85 7.99 15.74 12.03
N TRP A 86 6.71 15.38 12.17
CA TRP A 86 5.95 15.78 13.35
C TRP A 86 6.44 15.03 14.59
N ASP A 87 6.46 15.74 15.73
CA ASP A 87 6.87 15.16 17.01
C ASP A 87 6.06 13.91 17.35
N GLY A 88 6.76 12.87 17.80
CA GLY A 88 6.15 11.57 18.12
C GLY A 88 5.87 10.67 16.91
N PHE A 89 6.18 11.09 15.67
CA PHE A 89 6.08 10.24 14.50
C PHE A 89 7.45 9.70 14.09
N GLU A 90 7.62 8.39 14.19
CA GLU A 90 8.87 7.69 13.86
C GLU A 90 8.65 6.59 12.83
N MET A 91 9.67 6.30 12.04
CA MET A 91 9.72 5.23 11.06
C MET A 91 10.61 4.11 11.56
N GLY A 92 10.12 2.88 11.43
CA GLY A 92 10.87 1.67 11.72
C GLY A 92 11.96 1.38 10.69
N LYS A 93 12.66 0.26 10.91
CA LYS A 93 13.67 -0.24 9.97
C LYS A 93 13.00 -0.75 8.69
N PRO A 94 13.70 -0.68 7.54
CA PRO A 94 13.20 -1.27 6.31
C PRO A 94 13.05 -2.78 6.46
N GLU A 95 11.93 -3.33 5.98
CA GLU A 95 11.65 -4.75 5.96
C GLU A 95 12.57 -5.50 4.97
N ASN A 96 13.07 -6.66 5.40
CA ASN A 96 13.84 -7.54 4.53
C ASN A 96 12.90 -8.46 3.72
N LYS A 97 12.40 -7.96 2.60
CA LYS A 97 11.41 -8.65 1.77
C LYS A 97 12.02 -9.67 0.83
N LEU A 98 11.25 -10.71 0.48
CA LEU A 98 11.62 -11.72 -0.51
C LEU A 98 11.78 -11.12 -1.91
N GLY A 99 10.89 -10.20 -2.30
CA GLY A 99 10.90 -9.52 -3.61
C GLY A 99 10.46 -8.07 -3.51
N ILE A 100 10.45 -7.35 -4.65
CA ILE A 100 10.09 -5.93 -4.76
C ILE A 100 10.92 -5.08 -3.77
N ARG A 101 12.21 -5.36 -3.66
CA ARG A 101 13.10 -4.76 -2.65
C ARG A 101 13.38 -3.28 -2.91
N ALA A 102 13.20 -2.81 -4.14
CA ALA A 102 13.33 -1.40 -4.50
C ALA A 102 12.21 -0.51 -3.94
N SER A 103 11.06 -1.11 -3.58
CA SER A 103 9.98 -0.42 -2.88
C SER A 103 10.19 -0.57 -1.38
N ASP A 104 10.45 0.52 -0.66
CA ASP A 104 10.59 0.45 0.79
C ASP A 104 9.28 0.08 1.48
N THR A 105 9.41 -0.60 2.59
CA THR A 105 8.29 -1.02 3.44
C THR A 105 8.80 -1.01 4.87
N CYS A 106 8.08 -0.39 5.79
CA CYS A 106 8.47 -0.36 7.20
C CYS A 106 7.25 -0.30 8.13
N GLU A 107 7.51 -0.38 9.42
CA GLU A 107 6.57 0.01 10.46
C GLU A 107 6.58 1.52 10.64
N LEU A 108 5.44 2.08 11.09
CA LEU A 108 5.33 3.47 11.52
C LEU A 108 4.84 3.51 12.96
N TYR A 109 5.51 4.32 13.77
CA TYR A 109 5.21 4.49 15.19
C TYR A 109 4.65 5.89 15.43
N PHE A 110 3.56 5.95 16.17
CA PHE A 110 2.89 7.17 16.57
C PHE A 110 2.80 7.20 18.10
N ASP A 111 3.53 8.13 18.72
CA ASP A 111 3.48 8.36 20.14
C ASP A 111 2.93 9.77 20.41
N THR A 112 1.62 9.83 20.63
CA THR A 112 0.91 11.06 20.98
C THR A 112 1.12 12.18 19.94
N VAL A 113 1.17 11.80 18.65
CA VAL A 113 1.35 12.75 17.54
C VAL A 113 0.18 13.74 17.49
N LYS A 114 0.50 15.03 17.52
CA LYS A 114 -0.48 16.10 17.44
C LYS A 114 -0.89 16.37 15.99
N VAL A 115 -2.10 15.98 15.61
CA VAL A 115 -2.65 16.13 14.25
C VAL A 115 -3.76 17.19 14.26
N PRO A 116 -3.63 18.31 13.53
CA PRO A 116 -4.68 19.33 13.46
C PRO A 116 -6.01 18.79 12.92
N ASP A 117 -7.13 19.35 13.39
CA ASP A 117 -8.49 18.99 12.91
C ASP A 117 -8.61 19.09 11.39
N GLU A 118 -7.96 20.08 10.80
CA GLU A 118 -7.98 20.30 9.35
C GLU A 118 -7.31 19.17 8.54
N ASN A 119 -6.59 18.27 9.19
CA ASN A 119 -5.96 17.10 8.57
C ASN A 119 -6.87 15.85 8.60
N LEU A 120 -8.08 15.95 9.14
CA LEU A 120 -9.10 14.90 9.01
C LEU A 120 -9.62 14.84 7.57
N ILE A 121 -9.58 13.68 6.95
CA ILE A 121 -10.14 13.43 5.61
C ILE A 121 -11.59 12.94 5.77
N GLY A 122 -12.54 13.66 5.18
CA GLY A 122 -13.96 13.37 5.34
C GLY A 122 -14.46 13.80 6.72
N LYS A 123 -15.26 12.95 7.35
CA LYS A 123 -15.81 13.15 8.71
C LYS A 123 -15.29 12.04 9.63
N GLU A 124 -15.38 12.28 10.94
CA GLU A 124 -15.18 11.20 11.91
C GLU A 124 -16.08 9.99 11.58
N GLY A 125 -15.53 8.79 11.68
CA GLY A 125 -16.23 7.55 11.38
C GLY A 125 -16.30 7.16 9.90
N GLU A 126 -15.89 8.01 8.96
CA GLU A 126 -15.89 7.69 7.53
C GLU A 126 -14.59 6.99 7.04
N GLY A 127 -13.59 6.86 7.91
CA GLY A 127 -12.26 6.36 7.53
C GLY A 127 -12.28 4.97 6.93
N PHE A 128 -13.05 4.04 7.49
CA PHE A 128 -13.12 2.68 6.95
C PHE A 128 -13.74 2.62 5.55
N LYS A 129 -14.76 3.44 5.29
CA LYS A 129 -15.35 3.58 3.96
C LYS A 129 -14.32 4.11 2.96
N ILE A 130 -13.57 5.15 3.33
CA ILE A 130 -12.48 5.72 2.52
C ILE A 130 -11.42 4.67 2.21
N ALA A 131 -11.03 3.85 3.22
CA ALA A 131 -10.08 2.76 3.04
C ALA A 131 -10.56 1.75 2.00
N LEU A 132 -11.80 1.28 2.09
CA LEU A 132 -12.37 0.30 1.17
C LEU A 132 -12.50 0.84 -0.27
N GLU A 133 -12.92 2.09 -0.43
CA GLU A 133 -13.00 2.75 -1.74
C GLU A 133 -11.62 2.85 -2.40
N THR A 134 -10.59 3.22 -1.62
CA THR A 134 -9.19 3.28 -2.09
C THR A 134 -8.67 1.89 -2.49
N LEU A 135 -8.93 0.87 -1.67
CA LEU A 135 -8.52 -0.51 -1.93
C LEU A 135 -9.21 -1.10 -3.17
N ASN A 136 -10.44 -0.70 -3.49
CA ASN A 136 -11.11 -1.16 -4.72
C ASN A 136 -10.34 -0.70 -5.97
N GLY A 137 -9.87 0.55 -6.02
CA GLY A 137 -9.00 1.02 -7.08
C GLY A 137 -7.65 0.28 -7.12
N GLY A 138 -7.06 0.04 -5.94
CA GLY A 138 -5.81 -0.70 -5.79
C GLY A 138 -5.89 -2.14 -6.34
N ARG A 139 -7.01 -2.84 -6.13
CA ARG A 139 -7.23 -4.22 -6.63
C ARG A 139 -7.15 -4.29 -8.16
N ILE A 140 -7.72 -3.32 -8.87
CA ILE A 140 -7.64 -3.23 -10.33
C ILE A 140 -6.19 -3.03 -10.78
N GLY A 141 -5.46 -2.12 -10.12
CA GLY A 141 -4.05 -1.86 -10.41
C GLY A 141 -3.16 -3.09 -10.21
N ILE A 142 -3.35 -3.84 -9.11
CA ILE A 142 -2.58 -5.07 -8.84
C ILE A 142 -2.93 -6.18 -9.83
N ALA A 143 -4.19 -6.32 -10.23
CA ALA A 143 -4.59 -7.28 -11.28
C ALA A 143 -3.90 -6.95 -12.61
N ALA A 144 -3.89 -5.69 -13.02
CA ALA A 144 -3.19 -5.24 -14.22
C ALA A 144 -1.67 -5.47 -14.15
N GLN A 145 -1.06 -5.25 -12.99
CA GLN A 145 0.36 -5.55 -12.76
C GLN A 145 0.66 -7.04 -12.92
N ALA A 146 -0.15 -7.91 -12.32
CA ALA A 146 0.02 -9.35 -12.42
C ALA A 146 -0.08 -9.83 -13.88
N LEU A 147 -1.08 -9.34 -14.61
CA LEU A 147 -1.28 -9.63 -16.03
C LEU A 147 -0.09 -9.16 -16.87
N GLY A 148 0.42 -7.96 -16.62
CA GLY A 148 1.59 -7.42 -17.32
C GLY A 148 2.86 -8.24 -17.10
N ILE A 149 3.10 -8.73 -15.88
CA ILE A 149 4.22 -9.62 -15.56
C ILE A 149 4.06 -10.98 -16.25
N ALA A 150 2.87 -11.55 -16.25
CA ALA A 150 2.57 -12.81 -16.93
C ALA A 150 2.83 -12.70 -18.44
N GLN A 151 2.31 -11.64 -19.08
CA GLN A 151 2.53 -11.39 -20.52
C GLN A 151 4.00 -11.18 -20.87
N ALA A 152 4.75 -10.43 -20.08
CA ALA A 152 6.18 -10.22 -20.27
C ALA A 152 6.96 -11.55 -20.16
N SER A 153 6.60 -12.38 -19.18
CA SER A 153 7.18 -13.71 -18.99
C SER A 153 6.89 -14.64 -20.15
N LEU A 154 5.67 -14.62 -20.69
CA LEU A 154 5.32 -15.39 -21.89
C LEU A 154 6.17 -14.95 -23.09
N ASN A 155 6.25 -13.64 -23.36
CA ASN A 155 7.01 -13.11 -24.48
C ASN A 155 8.50 -13.50 -24.38
N ALA A 156 9.10 -13.36 -23.21
CA ALA A 156 10.49 -13.76 -22.96
C ALA A 156 10.68 -15.27 -23.14
N SER A 157 9.76 -16.10 -22.66
CA SER A 157 9.81 -17.56 -22.80
C SER A 157 9.72 -17.99 -24.28
N VAL A 158 8.83 -17.37 -25.05
CA VAL A 158 8.70 -17.65 -26.52
C VAL A 158 10.00 -17.28 -27.23
N SER A 159 10.55 -16.09 -26.99
CA SER A 159 11.80 -15.67 -27.65
C SER A 159 12.96 -16.59 -27.27
N TYR A 160 13.19 -16.82 -26.00
CA TYR A 160 14.26 -17.67 -25.52
C TYR A 160 14.13 -19.11 -26.03
N SER A 161 12.94 -19.68 -26.09
CA SER A 161 12.72 -21.04 -26.60
C SER A 161 13.10 -21.23 -28.06
N LYS A 162 13.02 -20.17 -28.86
CA LYS A 162 13.42 -20.18 -30.29
C LYS A 162 14.96 -20.06 -30.47
N GLU A 163 15.61 -19.41 -29.53
CA GLU A 163 17.04 -19.14 -29.60
C GLU A 163 17.87 -20.25 -28.93
N ARG A 164 17.39 -20.79 -27.81
CA ARG A 164 18.12 -21.82 -27.05
C ARG A 164 18.16 -23.15 -27.77
N ILE A 165 19.36 -23.63 -28.14
CA ILE A 165 19.60 -24.92 -28.77
C ILE A 165 19.98 -25.98 -27.73
N GLN A 166 19.30 -27.13 -27.76
CA GLN A 166 19.65 -28.34 -27.03
C GLN A 166 19.38 -29.55 -27.91
N PHE A 167 20.27 -30.54 -27.86
CA PHE A 167 20.22 -31.74 -28.71
C PHE A 167 20.12 -31.38 -30.21
N GLY A 168 20.85 -30.33 -30.64
CA GLY A 168 20.97 -29.90 -32.03
C GLY A 168 19.76 -29.11 -32.59
N LYS A 169 18.78 -28.73 -31.79
CA LYS A 169 17.60 -27.98 -32.26
C LYS A 169 17.05 -27.02 -31.20
N PRO A 170 16.29 -25.98 -31.58
CA PRO A 170 15.66 -25.06 -30.64
C PRO A 170 14.73 -25.81 -29.67
N ILE A 171 14.71 -25.38 -28.40
CA ILE A 171 13.88 -26.03 -27.40
C ILE A 171 12.37 -25.82 -27.65
N SER A 172 12.00 -24.81 -28.46
CA SER A 172 10.62 -24.60 -28.92
C SER A 172 10.09 -25.77 -29.78
N THR A 173 10.92 -26.66 -30.26
CA THR A 173 10.51 -27.84 -31.06
C THR A 173 10.08 -29.03 -30.18
N TYR A 174 10.30 -28.94 -28.85
CA TYR A 174 9.92 -30.01 -27.93
C TYR A 174 8.51 -29.78 -27.40
N GLN A 175 7.65 -30.80 -27.47
CA GLN A 175 6.24 -30.71 -27.05
C GLN A 175 6.09 -30.24 -25.60
N ALA A 176 6.98 -30.71 -24.68
CA ALA A 176 6.93 -30.25 -23.28
C ALA A 176 7.09 -28.73 -23.13
N THR A 177 7.90 -28.09 -23.98
CA THR A 177 8.04 -26.64 -24.01
C THR A 177 6.83 -25.97 -24.64
N GLN A 178 6.35 -26.54 -25.77
CA GLN A 178 5.18 -26.02 -26.48
C GLN A 178 3.93 -26.03 -25.63
N PHE A 179 3.66 -27.12 -24.91
CA PHE A 179 2.48 -27.24 -24.06
C PHE A 179 2.50 -26.22 -22.90
N LYS A 180 3.65 -26.07 -22.22
CA LYS A 180 3.79 -25.04 -21.18
C LYS A 180 3.55 -23.61 -21.68
N ILE A 181 4.07 -23.28 -22.88
CA ILE A 181 3.86 -21.96 -23.48
C ILE A 181 2.39 -21.77 -23.88
N ALA A 182 1.76 -22.83 -24.43
CA ALA A 182 0.36 -22.80 -24.81
C ALA A 182 -0.56 -22.63 -23.59
N ASP A 183 -0.30 -23.34 -22.49
CA ASP A 183 -1.05 -23.24 -21.24
C ASP A 183 -0.98 -21.81 -20.68
N ILE A 184 0.23 -21.24 -20.58
CA ILE A 184 0.42 -19.85 -20.12
C ILE A 184 -0.31 -18.86 -21.02
N ALA A 185 -0.26 -19.04 -22.34
CA ALA A 185 -0.92 -18.17 -23.30
C ALA A 185 -2.46 -18.24 -23.22
N MET A 186 -3.00 -19.37 -22.74
CA MET A 186 -4.44 -19.54 -22.55
C MET A 186 -4.93 -18.97 -21.22
N GLU A 187 -4.05 -18.94 -20.19
CA GLU A 187 -4.39 -18.45 -18.86
C GLU A 187 -4.27 -16.92 -18.72
N ILE A 188 -3.51 -16.25 -19.61
CA ILE A 188 -3.38 -14.79 -19.70
C ILE A 188 -4.59 -14.17 -20.42
#